data_1f6d5b2132e3794d8f5266024b677cc2
#
_entry.id   1f6d5b2132e3794d8f5266024b677cc2
#
_cell.length_a   1.000
_cell.length_b   1.000
_cell.length_c   1.000
_cell.angle_alpha   90.00
_cell.angle_beta   90.00
_cell.angle_gamma   90.00
#
_symmetry.space_group_name_H-M   'P 1'
#
loop_
_entity.id
_entity.type
_entity.pdbx_description
1 polymer ?
#
loop_
_entity_poly.entity_id
_entity_poly.type
_entity_poly.pdbx_seq_one_letter_code
_entity_poly.pdbx_strand_id
1 'polypeptide(L)'
;MSSKSNPSDSLLDELEDTLAHGTVVRRVETLRKVTDLFVSGAADFADVQVALFDDVFECLIDHIEVSARALLAQRLAPLDSAPPRTLHRLADDDAIEVAGPVLSKSERLDEAALIRTAETKSQAHLLAISLRRVISRAVTDILLRRGNDEVVHSTVSNPGADVSQSSFDTLVDRASLDEGLAACLAMRPNLPRHLYLKLVAKASATVRARLEAANPNLAQEVSSAVRTAGRRARSSAVALTSQTEIAHALVRSLHADGRLDDGLVLEFTRQGKFDEANAAVAAMANVPIAVAESIMIESRAEGVMILAKVAGLAWPTVKSIILMRHELMRDEPTSAPPADLEACKATYQRLRRATAQQVLRFHRVQDGAVPVQA
;
A
#
# COMPACT_ATOMS: atom_id res chain seq x y z
N MET A 1 -55.09 34.23 -28.25
CA MET A 1 -53.84 34.44 -27.51
C MET A 1 -53.12 33.11 -27.50
N SER A 2 -52.23 32.88 -28.46
CA SER A 2 -51.42 31.63 -28.56
C SER A 2 -50.24 31.78 -27.64
N SER A 3 -50.23 31.01 -26.58
CA SER A 3 -49.02 30.83 -25.75
C SER A 3 -47.93 30.18 -26.60
N LYS A 4 -46.87 30.91 -26.88
CA LYS A 4 -45.66 30.35 -27.42
C LYS A 4 -45.05 29.46 -26.30
N SER A 5 -45.23 28.14 -26.38
CA SER A 5 -44.49 27.17 -25.60
C SER A 5 -42.99 27.41 -25.89
N ASN A 6 -42.21 27.43 -24.83
CA ASN A 6 -40.74 27.58 -24.89
C ASN A 6 -40.20 26.40 -25.73
N PRO A 7 -39.32 26.61 -26.72
CA PRO A 7 -38.78 25.50 -27.53
C PRO A 7 -38.11 24.40 -26.69
N SER A 8 -37.68 24.72 -25.47
CA SER A 8 -37.14 23.75 -24.53
C SER A 8 -38.19 22.79 -23.94
N ASP A 9 -39.39 23.29 -23.62
CA ASP A 9 -40.49 22.48 -23.08
C ASP A 9 -41.03 21.51 -24.15
N SER A 10 -41.10 21.94 -25.41
CA SER A 10 -41.48 21.10 -26.54
C SER A 10 -40.50 19.98 -26.84
N LEU A 11 -39.18 20.21 -26.64
CA LEU A 11 -38.15 19.18 -26.81
C LEU A 11 -38.17 18.14 -25.68
N LEU A 12 -38.46 18.56 -24.45
CA LEU A 12 -38.61 17.65 -23.31
C LEU A 12 -39.85 16.77 -23.46
N ASP A 13 -40.99 17.36 -23.85
CA ASP A 13 -42.25 16.63 -24.12
C ASP A 13 -42.08 15.61 -25.27
N GLU A 14 -41.38 15.97 -26.34
CA GLU A 14 -41.07 15.08 -27.46
C GLU A 14 -40.11 13.97 -27.06
N LEU A 15 -39.17 14.27 -26.19
CA LEU A 15 -38.22 13.32 -25.59
C LEU A 15 -38.96 12.30 -24.70
N GLU A 16 -39.85 12.78 -23.81
CA GLU A 16 -40.63 11.93 -22.92
C GLU A 16 -41.57 11.01 -23.72
N ASP A 17 -42.24 11.50 -24.76
CA ASP A 17 -43.08 10.68 -25.62
C ASP A 17 -42.30 9.62 -26.40
N THR A 18 -41.12 9.98 -26.90
CA THR A 18 -40.22 9.03 -27.58
C THR A 18 -39.68 7.95 -26.59
N LEU A 19 -39.46 8.31 -25.34
CA LEU A 19 -39.01 7.38 -24.31
C LEU A 19 -40.14 6.44 -23.85
N ALA A 20 -41.32 6.96 -23.63
CA ALA A 20 -42.46 6.19 -23.15
C ALA A 20 -43.05 5.24 -24.24
N HIS A 21 -43.12 5.68 -25.49
CA HIS A 21 -43.77 4.98 -26.58
C HIS A 21 -42.85 4.57 -27.73
N GLY A 22 -41.61 5.02 -27.73
CA GLY A 22 -40.63 4.73 -28.79
C GLY A 22 -40.11 3.30 -28.75
N THR A 23 -39.69 2.81 -29.92
CA THR A 23 -38.98 1.54 -30.03
C THR A 23 -37.58 1.65 -29.38
N VAL A 24 -36.99 0.50 -28.95
CA VAL A 24 -35.62 0.42 -28.45
C VAL A 24 -34.62 1.16 -29.35
N VAL A 25 -34.75 0.97 -30.67
CA VAL A 25 -33.87 1.62 -31.65
C VAL A 25 -33.99 3.15 -31.58
N ARG A 26 -35.18 3.69 -31.48
CA ARG A 26 -35.40 5.14 -31.38
C ARG A 26 -34.80 5.69 -30.05
N ARG A 27 -35.00 5.00 -28.93
CA ARG A 27 -34.44 5.41 -27.65
C ARG A 27 -32.90 5.48 -27.67
N VAL A 28 -32.27 4.46 -28.25
CA VAL A 28 -30.78 4.41 -28.40
C VAL A 28 -30.32 5.53 -29.36
N GLU A 29 -31.01 5.81 -30.45
CA GLU A 29 -30.68 6.91 -31.36
C GLU A 29 -30.80 8.28 -30.68
N THR A 30 -31.85 8.48 -29.88
CA THR A 30 -32.05 9.73 -29.11
C THR A 30 -30.93 9.90 -28.09
N LEU A 31 -30.64 8.87 -27.31
CA LEU A 31 -29.51 8.88 -26.37
C LEU A 31 -28.22 9.27 -27.08
N ARG A 32 -27.93 8.65 -28.22
CA ARG A 32 -26.71 8.91 -28.98
C ARG A 32 -26.64 10.38 -29.43
N LYS A 33 -27.72 10.92 -29.97
CA LYS A 33 -27.79 12.33 -30.39
C LYS A 33 -27.55 13.30 -29.23
N VAL A 34 -28.22 13.05 -28.08
CA VAL A 34 -28.07 13.89 -26.88
C VAL A 34 -26.64 13.78 -26.35
N THR A 35 -26.08 12.56 -26.31
CA THR A 35 -24.72 12.34 -25.87
C THR A 35 -23.68 13.01 -26.80
N ASP A 36 -23.88 12.91 -28.13
CA ASP A 36 -23.00 13.55 -29.11
C ASP A 36 -23.07 15.08 -28.99
N LEU A 37 -24.25 15.66 -28.77
CA LEU A 37 -24.43 17.07 -28.53
C LEU A 37 -23.73 17.53 -27.25
N PHE A 38 -23.89 16.77 -26.16
CA PHE A 38 -23.19 17.07 -24.88
C PHE A 38 -21.70 17.01 -25.06
N VAL A 39 -21.14 15.90 -25.55
CA VAL A 39 -19.69 15.68 -25.68
C VAL A 39 -19.05 16.73 -26.59
N SER A 40 -19.73 17.16 -27.67
CA SER A 40 -19.19 18.18 -28.60
C SER A 40 -19.10 19.57 -27.97
N GLY A 41 -19.98 19.91 -27.03
CA GLY A 41 -20.00 21.20 -26.34
C GLY A 41 -19.53 21.21 -24.90
N ALA A 42 -19.13 20.06 -24.38
CA ALA A 42 -18.88 19.83 -22.94
C ALA A 42 -17.85 20.81 -22.31
N ALA A 43 -16.88 21.29 -23.09
CA ALA A 43 -15.88 22.24 -22.63
C ALA A 43 -16.39 23.68 -22.48
N ASP A 44 -17.47 24.03 -23.23
CA ASP A 44 -17.98 25.39 -23.33
C ASP A 44 -19.31 25.59 -22.57
N PHE A 45 -19.90 24.52 -22.04
CA PHE A 45 -21.17 24.59 -21.34
C PHE A 45 -21.05 25.24 -19.96
N ALA A 46 -21.93 26.22 -19.69
CA ALA A 46 -22.11 26.76 -18.36
C ALA A 46 -22.82 25.73 -17.44
N ASP A 47 -22.64 25.87 -16.11
CA ASP A 47 -23.23 24.95 -15.12
C ASP A 47 -24.73 24.74 -15.28
N VAL A 48 -25.47 25.78 -15.69
CA VAL A 48 -26.93 25.69 -15.96
C VAL A 48 -27.22 24.75 -17.14
N GLN A 49 -26.39 24.75 -18.17
CA GLN A 49 -26.54 23.87 -19.31
C GLN A 49 -26.17 22.42 -18.95
N VAL A 50 -25.10 22.24 -18.16
CA VAL A 50 -24.72 20.92 -17.63
C VAL A 50 -25.86 20.36 -16.77
N ALA A 51 -26.48 21.17 -15.91
CA ALA A 51 -27.62 20.75 -15.09
C ALA A 51 -28.84 20.31 -15.94
N LEU A 52 -29.11 21.01 -17.04
CA LEU A 52 -30.18 20.61 -17.97
C LEU A 52 -29.90 19.26 -18.63
N PHE A 53 -28.64 19.02 -19.06
CA PHE A 53 -28.24 17.70 -19.58
C PHE A 53 -28.31 16.63 -18.51
N ASP A 54 -28.02 16.96 -17.26
CA ASP A 54 -28.13 16.02 -16.13
C ASP A 54 -29.58 15.54 -15.95
N ASP A 55 -30.57 16.47 -16.00
CA ASP A 55 -32.01 16.14 -15.97
C ASP A 55 -32.39 15.22 -17.14
N VAL A 56 -31.94 15.55 -18.35
CA VAL A 56 -32.22 14.76 -19.56
C VAL A 56 -31.64 13.36 -19.48
N PHE A 57 -30.36 13.22 -19.08
CA PHE A 57 -29.72 11.91 -18.93
C PHE A 57 -30.34 11.08 -17.82
N GLU A 58 -30.72 11.67 -16.68
CA GLU A 58 -31.44 10.99 -15.61
C GLU A 58 -32.75 10.38 -16.10
N CYS A 59 -33.55 11.14 -16.87
CA CYS A 59 -34.76 10.65 -17.47
C CYS A 59 -34.48 9.51 -18.49
N LEU A 60 -33.44 9.64 -19.32
CA LEU A 60 -33.05 8.63 -20.30
C LEU A 60 -32.63 7.31 -19.68
N ILE A 61 -31.85 7.35 -18.61
CA ILE A 61 -31.28 6.15 -17.95
C ILE A 61 -32.35 5.16 -17.51
N ASP A 62 -33.52 5.65 -17.07
CA ASP A 62 -34.64 4.81 -16.64
C ASP A 62 -35.30 4.01 -17.75
N HIS A 63 -35.13 4.45 -19.00
CA HIS A 63 -35.87 3.93 -20.14
C HIS A 63 -34.99 3.22 -21.19
N ILE A 64 -33.67 3.07 -20.91
CA ILE A 64 -32.71 2.46 -21.83
C ILE A 64 -32.13 1.17 -21.27
N GLU A 65 -31.71 0.30 -22.17
CA GLU A 65 -31.10 -0.99 -21.86
C GLU A 65 -29.66 -0.83 -21.32
N VAL A 66 -29.17 -1.88 -20.65
CA VAL A 66 -27.81 -1.92 -20.06
C VAL A 66 -26.73 -1.54 -21.07
N SER A 67 -26.82 -2.05 -22.31
CA SER A 67 -25.83 -1.75 -23.35
C SER A 67 -25.78 -0.28 -23.73
N ALA A 68 -26.94 0.40 -23.75
CA ALA A 68 -27.02 1.83 -24.03
C ALA A 68 -26.52 2.67 -22.87
N ARG A 69 -26.83 2.27 -21.61
CA ARG A 69 -26.23 2.88 -20.40
C ARG A 69 -24.71 2.72 -20.36
N ALA A 70 -24.19 1.54 -20.73
CA ALA A 70 -22.75 1.28 -20.80
C ALA A 70 -22.06 2.21 -21.82
N LEU A 71 -22.67 2.43 -22.98
CA LEU A 71 -22.14 3.35 -23.98
C LEU A 71 -22.14 4.80 -23.46
N LEU A 72 -23.21 5.25 -22.80
CA LEU A 72 -23.30 6.55 -22.15
C LEU A 72 -22.17 6.70 -21.10
N ALA A 73 -22.02 5.72 -20.22
CA ALA A 73 -21.00 5.70 -19.18
C ALA A 73 -19.57 5.81 -19.76
N GLN A 74 -19.27 5.05 -20.82
CA GLN A 74 -17.96 5.10 -21.48
C GLN A 74 -17.66 6.49 -22.06
N ARG A 75 -18.67 7.22 -22.55
CA ARG A 75 -18.49 8.53 -23.15
C ARG A 75 -18.41 9.66 -22.14
N LEU A 76 -19.16 9.56 -21.03
CA LEU A 76 -19.17 10.58 -19.98
C LEU A 76 -18.02 10.44 -19.00
N ALA A 77 -17.56 9.22 -18.71
CA ALA A 77 -16.54 8.93 -17.69
C ALA A 77 -15.26 9.77 -17.81
N PRO A 78 -14.68 10.03 -19.00
CA PRO A 78 -13.44 10.79 -19.13
C PRO A 78 -13.62 12.31 -19.09
N LEU A 79 -14.85 12.83 -19.05
CA LEU A 79 -15.11 14.26 -19.15
C LEU A 79 -15.10 14.94 -17.79
N ASP A 80 -14.29 16.00 -17.65
CA ASP A 80 -14.23 16.81 -16.43
C ASP A 80 -15.51 17.62 -16.18
N SER A 81 -16.26 17.95 -17.24
CA SER A 81 -17.54 18.65 -17.17
C SER A 81 -18.76 17.73 -17.18
N ALA A 82 -18.56 16.41 -17.03
CA ALA A 82 -19.66 15.46 -17.07
C ALA A 82 -20.72 15.74 -15.98
N PRO A 83 -22.02 15.51 -16.29
CA PRO A 83 -23.12 15.76 -15.37
C PRO A 83 -22.99 14.92 -14.09
N PRO A 84 -22.95 15.53 -12.90
CA PRO A 84 -22.56 14.83 -11.67
C PRO A 84 -23.61 13.80 -11.21
N ARG A 85 -24.91 14.11 -11.27
CA ARG A 85 -25.97 13.17 -10.85
C ARG A 85 -26.00 11.95 -11.76
N THR A 86 -25.91 12.17 -13.07
CA THR A 86 -25.80 11.10 -14.07
C THR A 86 -24.59 10.20 -13.79
N LEU A 87 -23.43 10.77 -13.49
CA LEU A 87 -22.23 9.98 -13.16
C LEU A 87 -22.42 9.15 -11.89
N HIS A 88 -22.98 9.73 -10.82
CA HIS A 88 -23.26 9.00 -9.58
C HIS A 88 -24.23 7.83 -9.83
N ARG A 89 -25.26 8.05 -10.63
CA ARG A 89 -26.23 7.01 -10.95
C ARG A 89 -25.63 5.88 -11.79
N LEU A 90 -24.83 6.20 -12.80
CA LEU A 90 -24.12 5.21 -13.60
C LEU A 90 -23.06 4.44 -12.78
N ALA A 91 -22.41 5.11 -11.82
CA ALA A 91 -21.45 4.47 -10.92
C ALA A 91 -22.11 3.50 -9.94
N ASP A 92 -23.37 3.72 -9.59
CA ASP A 92 -24.17 2.86 -8.70
C ASP A 92 -24.94 1.75 -9.43
N ASP A 93 -24.87 1.68 -10.75
CA ASP A 93 -25.52 0.62 -11.56
C ASP A 93 -24.93 -0.76 -11.16
N ASP A 94 -25.82 -1.77 -11.02
CA ASP A 94 -25.39 -3.13 -10.67
C ASP A 94 -24.65 -3.85 -11.82
N ALA A 95 -24.85 -3.41 -13.06
CA ALA A 95 -24.14 -3.91 -14.22
C ALA A 95 -22.73 -3.28 -14.29
N ILE A 96 -21.72 -4.09 -14.18
CA ILE A 96 -20.31 -3.60 -14.21
C ILE A 96 -19.96 -2.95 -15.55
N GLU A 97 -20.58 -3.37 -16.65
CA GLU A 97 -20.41 -2.79 -17.96
C GLU A 97 -20.80 -1.31 -17.99
N VAL A 98 -21.75 -0.91 -17.12
CA VAL A 98 -22.21 0.47 -16.93
C VAL A 98 -21.33 1.19 -15.90
N ALA A 99 -21.19 0.62 -14.71
CA ALA A 99 -20.49 1.26 -13.60
C ALA A 99 -18.98 1.35 -13.83
N GLY A 100 -18.37 0.32 -14.42
CA GLY A 100 -16.91 0.17 -14.54
C GLY A 100 -16.19 1.34 -15.19
N PRO A 101 -16.61 1.86 -16.35
CA PRO A 101 -16.00 3.03 -16.97
C PRO A 101 -15.99 4.26 -16.06
N VAL A 102 -17.09 4.52 -15.37
CA VAL A 102 -17.22 5.67 -14.45
C VAL A 102 -16.38 5.47 -13.20
N LEU A 103 -16.45 4.29 -12.57
CA LEU A 103 -15.69 3.96 -11.38
C LEU A 103 -14.17 4.04 -11.61
N SER A 104 -13.70 3.62 -12.78
CA SER A 104 -12.27 3.59 -13.07
C SER A 104 -11.68 4.91 -13.56
N LYS A 105 -12.47 5.72 -14.31
CA LYS A 105 -11.92 6.86 -15.06
C LYS A 105 -12.42 8.23 -14.58
N SER A 106 -13.65 8.32 -14.05
CA SER A 106 -14.22 9.62 -13.71
C SER A 106 -13.55 10.24 -12.48
N GLU A 107 -12.98 11.42 -12.63
CA GLU A 107 -12.44 12.22 -11.54
C GLU A 107 -13.52 13.03 -10.79
N ARG A 108 -14.76 13.04 -11.31
CA ARG A 108 -15.91 13.76 -10.74
C ARG A 108 -16.60 13.02 -9.60
N LEU A 109 -16.34 11.71 -9.43
CA LEU A 109 -16.90 10.97 -8.30
C LEU A 109 -16.21 11.38 -7.00
N ASP A 110 -17.02 11.74 -6.01
CA ASP A 110 -16.54 12.04 -4.68
C ASP A 110 -16.09 10.78 -3.93
N GLU A 111 -15.27 10.96 -2.91
CA GLU A 111 -14.75 9.87 -2.09
C GLU A 111 -15.89 9.10 -1.40
N ALA A 112 -16.95 9.79 -0.97
CA ALA A 112 -18.09 9.16 -0.29
C ALA A 112 -18.85 8.18 -1.22
N ALA A 113 -18.99 8.52 -2.51
CA ALA A 113 -19.57 7.62 -3.49
C ALA A 113 -18.69 6.38 -3.70
N LEU A 114 -17.37 6.56 -3.83
CA LEU A 114 -16.42 5.45 -3.98
C LEU A 114 -16.44 4.53 -2.76
N ILE A 115 -16.50 5.08 -1.54
CA ILE A 115 -16.62 4.31 -0.30
C ILE A 115 -17.91 3.50 -0.30
N ARG A 116 -19.07 4.12 -0.57
CA ARG A 116 -20.36 3.40 -0.61
C ARG A 116 -20.34 2.26 -1.61
N THR A 117 -19.86 2.52 -2.83
CA THR A 117 -19.74 1.49 -3.88
C THR A 117 -18.79 0.38 -3.45
N ALA A 118 -17.61 0.73 -2.90
CA ALA A 118 -16.65 -0.25 -2.42
C ALA A 118 -17.18 -1.09 -1.24
N GLU A 119 -18.09 -0.56 -0.41
CA GLU A 119 -18.69 -1.29 0.71
C GLU A 119 -19.86 -2.19 0.30
N THR A 120 -20.61 -1.84 -0.76
CA THR A 120 -21.88 -2.50 -1.06
C THR A 120 -21.86 -3.35 -2.33
N LYS A 121 -21.07 -2.97 -3.33
CA LYS A 121 -21.11 -3.59 -4.67
C LYS A 121 -20.21 -4.83 -4.80
N SER A 122 -20.23 -5.45 -5.98
CA SER A 122 -19.56 -6.72 -6.29
C SER A 122 -18.03 -6.56 -6.47
N GLN A 123 -17.30 -7.69 -6.52
CA GLN A 123 -15.85 -7.70 -6.74
C GLN A 123 -15.44 -7.02 -8.05
N ALA A 124 -16.26 -7.11 -9.10
CA ALA A 124 -16.01 -6.43 -10.37
C ALA A 124 -16.01 -4.89 -10.22
N HIS A 125 -16.89 -4.34 -9.36
CA HIS A 125 -16.90 -2.91 -9.04
C HIS A 125 -15.66 -2.50 -8.23
N LEU A 126 -15.28 -3.31 -7.26
CA LEU A 126 -14.05 -3.10 -6.49
C LEU A 126 -12.81 -3.11 -7.40
N LEU A 127 -12.77 -4.05 -8.35
CA LEU A 127 -11.70 -4.11 -9.34
C LEU A 127 -11.67 -2.86 -10.22
N ALA A 128 -12.82 -2.35 -10.67
CA ALA A 128 -12.89 -1.11 -11.42
C ALA A 128 -12.35 0.09 -10.62
N ILE A 129 -12.69 0.19 -9.32
CA ILE A 129 -12.17 1.24 -8.43
C ILE A 129 -10.65 1.11 -8.26
N SER A 130 -10.11 -0.12 -8.14
CA SER A 130 -8.68 -0.36 -7.97
C SER A 130 -7.81 0.10 -9.16
N LEU A 131 -8.42 0.32 -10.32
CA LEU A 131 -7.75 0.81 -11.54
C LEU A 131 -7.69 2.34 -11.63
N ARG A 132 -8.23 3.07 -10.67
CA ARG A 132 -8.19 4.55 -10.65
C ARG A 132 -6.76 5.07 -10.56
N ARG A 133 -6.52 6.22 -11.19
CA ARG A 133 -5.21 6.89 -11.15
C ARG A 133 -4.78 7.27 -9.72
N VAL A 134 -5.72 7.69 -8.89
CA VAL A 134 -5.51 8.02 -7.47
C VAL A 134 -6.63 7.37 -6.65
N ILE A 135 -6.23 6.72 -5.57
CA ILE A 135 -7.16 6.08 -4.63
C ILE A 135 -6.78 6.54 -3.22
N SER A 136 -7.74 7.16 -2.52
CA SER A 136 -7.52 7.61 -1.16
C SER A 136 -7.31 6.43 -0.21
N ARG A 137 -6.71 6.72 0.96
CA ARG A 137 -6.47 5.71 2.00
C ARG A 137 -7.74 5.00 2.45
N ALA A 138 -8.83 5.75 2.67
CA ALA A 138 -10.10 5.18 3.11
C ALA A 138 -10.66 4.16 2.10
N VAL A 139 -10.65 4.49 0.81
CA VAL A 139 -11.08 3.58 -0.26
C VAL A 139 -10.12 2.39 -0.38
N THR A 140 -8.81 2.63 -0.33
CA THR A 140 -7.78 1.58 -0.39
C THR A 140 -7.97 0.54 0.72
N ASP A 141 -8.18 0.98 1.97
CA ASP A 141 -8.38 0.08 3.11
C ASP A 141 -9.64 -0.80 2.94
N ILE A 142 -10.70 -0.28 2.30
CA ILE A 142 -11.90 -1.07 1.98
C ILE A 142 -11.60 -2.10 0.88
N LEU A 143 -10.91 -1.70 -0.20
CA LEU A 143 -10.52 -2.61 -1.27
C LEU A 143 -9.66 -3.76 -0.76
N LEU A 144 -8.70 -3.48 0.13
CA LEU A 144 -7.82 -4.50 0.72
C LEU A 144 -8.55 -5.42 1.70
N ARG A 145 -9.57 -4.92 2.41
CA ARG A 145 -10.37 -5.69 3.36
C ARG A 145 -11.42 -6.57 2.68
N ARG A 146 -12.15 -6.04 1.68
CA ARG A 146 -13.28 -6.71 1.01
C ARG A 146 -12.92 -7.38 -0.30
N GLY A 147 -11.84 -6.93 -0.94
CA GLY A 147 -11.42 -7.44 -2.23
C GLY A 147 -10.99 -8.90 -2.18
N ASN A 148 -11.31 -9.64 -3.25
CA ASN A 148 -10.70 -10.93 -3.53
C ASN A 148 -9.21 -10.75 -3.92
N ASP A 149 -8.51 -11.84 -4.22
CA ASP A 149 -7.08 -11.78 -4.54
C ASP A 149 -6.80 -10.89 -5.76
N GLU A 150 -7.66 -10.92 -6.79
CA GLU A 150 -7.52 -10.08 -7.98
C GLU A 150 -7.60 -8.58 -7.66
N VAL A 151 -8.59 -8.18 -6.84
CA VAL A 151 -8.75 -6.78 -6.38
C VAL A 151 -7.56 -6.36 -5.52
N VAL A 152 -7.11 -7.22 -4.62
CA VAL A 152 -5.95 -6.94 -3.75
C VAL A 152 -4.68 -6.78 -4.59
N HIS A 153 -4.41 -7.69 -5.52
CA HIS A 153 -3.27 -7.59 -6.44
C HIS A 153 -3.33 -6.31 -7.28
N SER A 154 -4.50 -5.99 -7.86
CA SER A 154 -4.70 -4.75 -8.63
C SER A 154 -4.44 -3.51 -7.77
N THR A 155 -5.01 -3.47 -6.56
CA THR A 155 -4.84 -2.34 -5.62
C THR A 155 -3.38 -2.18 -5.18
N VAL A 156 -2.71 -3.28 -4.83
CA VAL A 156 -1.30 -3.26 -4.42
C VAL A 156 -0.38 -2.89 -5.58
N SER A 157 -0.68 -3.30 -6.80
CA SER A 157 0.09 -2.94 -7.99
C SER A 157 -0.13 -1.49 -8.45
N ASN A 158 -1.19 -0.85 -8.01
CA ASN A 158 -1.49 0.53 -8.38
C ASN A 158 -0.65 1.54 -7.58
N PRO A 159 0.30 2.27 -8.21
CA PRO A 159 1.14 3.23 -7.50
C PRO A 159 0.37 4.42 -6.93
N GLY A 160 -0.83 4.71 -7.45
CA GLY A 160 -1.71 5.79 -6.99
C GLY A 160 -2.60 5.41 -5.80
N ALA A 161 -2.56 4.17 -5.33
CA ALA A 161 -3.29 3.75 -4.12
C ALA A 161 -2.51 4.12 -2.86
N ASP A 162 -3.12 4.90 -1.95
CA ASP A 162 -2.53 5.24 -0.65
C ASP A 162 -2.80 4.12 0.35
N VAL A 163 -1.79 3.27 0.58
CA VAL A 163 -1.87 2.13 1.50
C VAL A 163 -1.48 2.58 2.90
N SER A 164 -2.33 2.28 3.90
CA SER A 164 -2.05 2.58 5.30
C SER A 164 -0.98 1.66 5.88
N GLN A 165 -0.32 2.09 6.96
CA GLN A 165 0.69 1.28 7.65
C GLN A 165 0.11 -0.07 8.12
N SER A 166 -1.07 -0.05 8.73
CA SER A 166 -1.76 -1.26 9.21
C SER A 166 -2.14 -2.21 8.05
N SER A 167 -2.47 -1.65 6.88
CA SER A 167 -2.75 -2.46 5.69
C SER A 167 -1.49 -3.12 5.14
N PHE A 168 -0.32 -2.44 5.18
CA PHE A 168 0.95 -3.06 4.80
C PHE A 168 1.31 -4.25 5.70
N ASP A 169 1.10 -4.16 7.02
CA ASP A 169 1.36 -5.27 7.94
C ASP A 169 0.53 -6.51 7.55
N THR A 170 -0.77 -6.32 7.34
CA THR A 170 -1.69 -7.40 6.91
C THR A 170 -1.31 -7.98 5.56
N LEU A 171 -0.92 -7.13 4.60
CA LEU A 171 -0.52 -7.55 3.26
C LEU A 171 0.77 -8.37 3.28
N VAL A 172 1.76 -7.99 4.09
CA VAL A 172 3.02 -8.76 4.23
C VAL A 172 2.75 -10.14 4.84
N ASP A 173 1.78 -10.25 5.76
CA ASP A 173 1.38 -11.55 6.31
C ASP A 173 0.66 -12.42 5.26
N ARG A 174 -0.26 -11.86 4.45
CA ARG A 174 -0.90 -12.57 3.31
C ARG A 174 0.14 -12.98 2.25
N ALA A 175 1.09 -12.14 1.95
CA ALA A 175 2.14 -12.39 0.95
C ALA A 175 3.04 -13.59 1.29
N SER A 176 3.03 -14.08 2.54
CA SER A 176 3.73 -15.32 2.90
C SER A 176 3.22 -16.55 2.17
N LEU A 177 1.96 -16.53 1.73
CA LEU A 177 1.28 -17.62 1.02
C LEU A 177 1.05 -17.31 -0.47
N ASP A 178 1.31 -16.07 -0.90
CA ASP A 178 1.05 -15.57 -2.26
C ASP A 178 2.30 -14.89 -2.83
N GLU A 179 3.01 -15.62 -3.71
CA GLU A 179 4.25 -15.13 -4.34
C GLU A 179 4.00 -13.92 -5.26
N GLY A 180 2.83 -13.85 -5.91
CA GLY A 180 2.44 -12.72 -6.76
C GLY A 180 2.26 -11.45 -5.94
N LEU A 181 1.55 -11.55 -4.82
CA LEU A 181 1.37 -10.44 -3.90
C LEU A 181 2.71 -9.99 -3.28
N ALA A 182 3.57 -10.95 -2.92
CA ALA A 182 4.91 -10.64 -2.42
C ALA A 182 5.74 -9.84 -3.43
N ALA A 183 5.68 -10.21 -4.71
CA ALA A 183 6.36 -9.48 -5.78
C ALA A 183 5.80 -8.06 -5.97
N CYS A 184 4.47 -7.91 -5.98
CA CYS A 184 3.80 -6.60 -6.09
C CYS A 184 4.18 -5.68 -4.93
N LEU A 185 4.17 -6.19 -3.68
CA LEU A 185 4.57 -5.44 -2.49
C LEU A 185 6.03 -5.00 -2.54
N ALA A 186 6.93 -5.90 -2.96
CA ALA A 186 8.37 -5.60 -3.05
C ALA A 186 8.68 -4.47 -4.04
N MET A 187 7.82 -4.25 -5.03
CA MET A 187 7.97 -3.18 -6.03
C MET A 187 7.40 -1.82 -5.58
N ARG A 188 6.71 -1.75 -4.45
CA ARG A 188 6.13 -0.49 -3.97
C ARG A 188 7.18 0.44 -3.36
N PRO A 189 7.27 1.71 -3.83
CA PRO A 189 8.30 2.65 -3.35
C PRO A 189 8.06 3.12 -1.90
N ASN A 190 6.83 3.01 -1.41
CA ASN A 190 6.42 3.45 -0.07
C ASN A 190 6.21 2.28 0.92
N LEU A 191 6.62 1.05 0.58
CA LEU A 191 6.65 -0.04 1.54
C LEU A 191 7.70 0.25 2.62
N PRO A 192 7.34 0.29 3.91
CA PRO A 192 8.29 0.50 5.00
C PRO A 192 9.40 -0.56 4.99
N ARG A 193 10.63 -0.12 5.22
CA ARG A 193 11.81 -0.99 5.08
C ARG A 193 11.76 -2.22 5.99
N HIS A 194 11.32 -2.08 7.24
CA HIS A 194 11.18 -3.21 8.15
C HIS A 194 10.20 -4.26 7.63
N LEU A 195 9.13 -3.85 6.95
CA LEU A 195 8.16 -4.76 6.32
C LEU A 195 8.73 -5.41 5.06
N TYR A 196 9.51 -4.68 4.27
CA TYR A 196 10.26 -5.27 3.16
C TYR A 196 11.18 -6.40 3.64
N LEU A 197 11.91 -6.17 4.74
CA LEU A 197 12.81 -7.15 5.32
C LEU A 197 12.06 -8.36 5.91
N LYS A 198 10.88 -8.12 6.54
CA LYS A 198 9.96 -9.18 6.98
C LYS A 198 9.49 -10.03 5.78
N LEU A 199 9.11 -9.38 4.68
CA LEU A 199 8.71 -10.06 3.45
C LEU A 199 9.83 -10.95 2.89
N VAL A 200 11.08 -10.43 2.79
CA VAL A 200 12.23 -11.21 2.33
C VAL A 200 12.56 -12.38 3.28
N ALA A 201 12.44 -12.17 4.58
CA ALA A 201 12.66 -13.23 5.57
C ALA A 201 11.63 -14.37 5.44
N LYS A 202 10.35 -14.03 5.25
CA LYS A 202 9.28 -15.01 5.02
C LYS A 202 9.43 -15.76 3.70
N ALA A 203 9.74 -15.06 2.61
CA ALA A 203 10.04 -15.68 1.32
C ALA A 203 11.21 -16.66 1.41
N SER A 204 12.29 -16.30 2.13
CA SER A 204 13.43 -17.19 2.36
C SER A 204 13.06 -18.42 3.19
N ALA A 205 12.16 -18.31 4.16
CA ALA A 205 11.67 -19.42 4.96
C ALA A 205 10.81 -20.39 4.14
N THR A 206 9.94 -19.87 3.29
CA THR A 206 9.10 -20.67 2.37
C THR A 206 9.94 -21.44 1.36
N VAL A 207 10.94 -20.79 0.73
CA VAL A 207 11.89 -21.44 -0.19
C VAL A 207 12.66 -22.55 0.54
N ARG A 208 13.12 -22.30 1.76
CA ARG A 208 13.79 -23.30 2.59
C ARG A 208 12.89 -24.51 2.83
N ALA A 209 11.66 -24.30 3.31
CA ALA A 209 10.74 -25.39 3.62
C ALA A 209 10.44 -26.26 2.38
N ARG A 210 10.29 -25.66 1.19
CA ARG A 210 10.10 -26.40 -0.07
C ARG A 210 11.32 -27.23 -0.44
N LEU A 211 12.54 -26.67 -0.29
CA LEU A 211 13.79 -27.38 -0.61
C LEU A 211 14.07 -28.52 0.40
N GLU A 212 13.81 -28.32 1.67
CA GLU A 212 13.94 -29.34 2.72
C GLU A 212 12.94 -30.49 2.50
N ALA A 213 11.69 -30.18 2.10
CA ALA A 213 10.69 -31.19 1.77
C ALA A 213 11.06 -32.00 0.51
N ALA A 214 11.68 -31.34 -0.49
CA ALA A 214 12.12 -32.02 -1.72
C ALA A 214 13.36 -32.86 -1.51
N ASN A 215 14.27 -32.52 -0.58
CA ASN A 215 15.54 -33.19 -0.35
C ASN A 215 15.85 -33.32 1.15
N PRO A 216 15.22 -34.24 1.89
CA PRO A 216 15.39 -34.36 3.34
C PRO A 216 16.84 -34.63 3.79
N ASN A 217 17.62 -35.33 2.97
CA ASN A 217 19.01 -35.69 3.27
C ASN A 217 20.00 -34.53 3.13
N LEU A 218 19.62 -33.43 2.48
CA LEU A 218 20.44 -32.23 2.25
C LEU A 218 19.94 -31.01 3.05
N ALA A 219 19.04 -31.19 4.00
CA ALA A 219 18.37 -30.12 4.76
C ALA A 219 19.34 -29.13 5.42
N GLN A 220 20.47 -29.61 5.97
CA GLN A 220 21.46 -28.74 6.60
C GLN A 220 22.23 -27.87 5.58
N GLU A 221 22.60 -28.41 4.41
CA GLU A 221 23.28 -27.68 3.36
C GLU A 221 22.35 -26.66 2.70
N VAL A 222 21.11 -27.06 2.41
CA VAL A 222 20.05 -26.19 1.89
C VAL A 222 19.78 -25.03 2.84
N SER A 223 19.64 -25.32 4.15
CA SER A 223 19.42 -24.31 5.17
C SER A 223 20.57 -23.27 5.24
N SER A 224 21.81 -23.71 5.08
CA SER A 224 22.98 -22.81 5.08
C SER A 224 23.05 -21.97 3.80
N ALA A 225 22.78 -22.55 2.65
CA ALA A 225 22.78 -21.87 1.36
C ALA A 225 21.66 -20.82 1.28
N VAL A 226 20.44 -21.16 1.72
CA VAL A 226 19.31 -20.22 1.74
C VAL A 226 19.54 -19.06 2.71
N ARG A 227 20.16 -19.31 3.90
CA ARG A 227 20.56 -18.24 4.82
C ARG A 227 21.58 -17.29 4.18
N THR A 228 22.53 -17.82 3.44
CA THR A 228 23.56 -17.02 2.77
C THR A 228 22.97 -16.22 1.60
N ALA A 229 22.11 -16.84 0.79
CA ALA A 229 21.37 -16.16 -0.27
C ALA A 229 20.42 -15.07 0.27
N GLY A 230 19.69 -15.36 1.34
CA GLY A 230 18.81 -14.40 2.02
C GLY A 230 19.58 -13.23 2.65
N ARG A 231 20.79 -13.45 3.17
CA ARG A 231 21.69 -12.37 3.62
C ARG A 231 22.14 -11.50 2.44
N ARG A 232 22.57 -12.10 1.32
CA ARG A 232 22.96 -11.37 0.11
C ARG A 232 21.81 -10.56 -0.47
N ALA A 233 20.62 -11.14 -0.55
CA ALA A 233 19.42 -10.45 -1.02
C ALA A 233 19.06 -9.24 -0.13
N ARG A 234 19.21 -9.38 1.20
CA ARG A 234 18.99 -8.29 2.16
C ARG A 234 20.03 -7.18 2.04
N SER A 235 21.31 -7.52 1.82
CA SER A 235 22.36 -6.53 1.65
C SER A 235 22.37 -5.83 0.29
N SER A 236 21.85 -6.48 -0.77
CA SER A 236 21.72 -5.88 -2.12
C SER A 236 20.39 -5.18 -2.36
N ALA A 237 19.42 -5.33 -1.48
CA ALA A 237 18.12 -4.66 -1.55
C ALA A 237 18.21 -3.20 -1.05
N VAL A 238 19.08 -2.41 -1.66
CA VAL A 238 19.26 -0.98 -1.38
C VAL A 238 18.32 -0.15 -2.28
N ALA A 239 17.04 -0.48 -2.32
CA ALA A 239 16.06 0.52 -2.67
C ALA A 239 15.64 1.23 -1.36
N LEU A 240 16.38 2.27 -0.98
CA LEU A 240 15.97 3.17 0.09
C LEU A 240 14.62 3.76 -0.30
N THR A 241 13.61 3.56 0.52
CA THR A 241 12.36 4.32 0.36
C THR A 241 12.67 5.78 0.69
N SER A 242 11.91 6.73 0.14
CA SER A 242 12.08 8.15 0.48
C SER A 242 11.98 8.41 1.99
N GLN A 243 11.19 7.60 2.69
CA GLN A 243 11.03 7.67 4.14
C GLN A 243 12.28 7.20 4.89
N THR A 244 12.92 6.13 4.43
CA THR A 244 14.20 5.65 4.97
C THR A 244 15.34 6.66 4.75
N GLU A 245 15.37 7.33 3.59
CA GLU A 245 16.34 8.39 3.32
C GLU A 245 16.17 9.58 4.28
N ILE A 246 14.92 9.99 4.55
CA ILE A 246 14.61 11.05 5.51
C ILE A 246 15.04 10.65 6.90
N ALA A 247 14.77 9.41 7.36
CA ALA A 247 15.18 8.89 8.66
C ALA A 247 16.71 8.88 8.80
N HIS A 248 17.42 8.42 7.77
CA HIS A 248 18.89 8.41 7.78
C HIS A 248 19.49 9.83 7.76
N ALA A 249 18.86 10.78 7.03
CA ALA A 249 19.31 12.18 7.02
C ALA A 249 19.10 12.84 8.38
N LEU A 250 17.95 12.60 9.02
CA LEU A 250 17.63 13.08 10.35
C LEU A 250 18.66 12.60 11.37
N VAL A 251 18.94 11.29 11.41
CA VAL A 251 19.89 10.70 12.37
C VAL A 251 21.30 11.21 12.12
N ARG A 252 21.73 11.35 10.86
CA ARG A 252 23.05 11.94 10.54
C ARG A 252 23.18 13.36 11.05
N SER A 253 22.16 14.20 10.90
CA SER A 253 22.13 15.57 11.42
C SER A 253 22.23 15.55 12.95
N LEU A 254 21.41 14.75 13.62
CA LEU A 254 21.44 14.65 15.08
C LEU A 254 22.80 14.15 15.62
N HIS A 255 23.43 13.23 14.91
CA HIS A 255 24.75 12.73 15.26
C HIS A 255 25.84 13.79 15.08
N ALA A 256 25.81 14.51 13.95
CA ALA A 256 26.75 15.62 13.67
C ALA A 256 26.60 16.76 14.68
N ASP A 257 25.40 17.06 15.15
CA ASP A 257 25.10 18.08 16.15
C ASP A 257 25.42 17.62 17.60
N GLY A 258 25.88 16.38 17.77
CA GLY A 258 26.15 15.81 19.11
C GLY A 258 24.91 15.60 19.97
N ARG A 259 23.73 15.57 19.37
CA ARG A 259 22.42 15.45 20.03
C ARG A 259 21.89 14.01 20.07
N LEU A 260 22.58 13.08 19.40
CA LEU A 260 22.19 11.68 19.37
C LEU A 260 22.67 10.97 20.66
N ASP A 261 21.72 10.61 21.53
CA ASP A 261 21.96 9.96 22.80
C ASP A 261 21.05 8.73 23.03
N ASP A 262 21.23 8.04 24.16
CA ASP A 262 20.41 6.89 24.57
C ASP A 262 18.92 7.23 24.70
N GLY A 263 18.61 8.45 25.16
CA GLY A 263 17.24 8.92 25.34
C GLY A 263 16.47 9.02 24.01
N LEU A 264 17.11 9.57 22.98
CA LEU A 264 16.55 9.65 21.64
C LEU A 264 16.33 8.26 21.01
N VAL A 265 17.28 7.34 21.20
CA VAL A 265 17.09 5.94 20.74
C VAL A 265 15.90 5.30 21.43
N LEU A 266 15.75 5.51 22.75
CA LEU A 266 14.60 5.02 23.51
C LEU A 266 13.28 5.61 22.99
N GLU A 267 13.26 6.88 22.60
CA GLU A 267 12.08 7.54 22.05
C GLU A 267 11.72 6.95 20.68
N PHE A 268 12.68 6.81 19.77
CA PHE A 268 12.45 6.17 18.46
C PHE A 268 11.88 4.77 18.60
N THR A 269 12.44 3.96 19.51
CA THR A 269 11.94 2.58 19.72
C THR A 269 10.55 2.53 20.31
N ARG A 270 10.17 3.45 21.21
CA ARG A 270 8.82 3.54 21.79
C ARG A 270 7.77 4.00 20.77
N GLN A 271 8.19 4.79 19.79
CA GLN A 271 7.34 5.26 18.70
C GLN A 271 7.26 4.25 17.54
N GLY A 272 7.93 3.10 17.62
CA GLY A 272 7.99 2.12 16.54
C GLY A 272 8.76 2.57 15.30
N LYS A 273 9.58 3.62 15.41
CA LYS A 273 10.38 4.19 14.31
C LYS A 273 11.63 3.33 14.09
N PHE A 274 11.45 2.26 13.34
CA PHE A 274 12.49 1.27 13.10
C PHE A 274 13.72 1.84 12.38
N ASP A 275 13.51 2.63 11.32
CA ASP A 275 14.60 3.15 10.48
C ASP A 275 15.45 4.15 11.24
N GLU A 276 14.84 5.05 12.01
CA GLU A 276 15.53 6.01 12.88
C GLU A 276 16.28 5.30 14.00
N ALA A 277 15.64 4.33 14.66
CA ALA A 277 16.29 3.55 15.75
C ALA A 277 17.48 2.76 15.21
N ASN A 278 17.34 2.10 14.06
CA ASN A 278 18.41 1.34 13.42
C ASN A 278 19.58 2.23 13.01
N ALA A 279 19.31 3.35 12.34
CA ALA A 279 20.33 4.32 11.94
C ALA A 279 21.05 4.93 13.16
N ALA A 280 20.30 5.24 14.24
CA ALA A 280 20.85 5.79 15.47
C ALA A 280 21.80 4.81 16.16
N VAL A 281 21.39 3.55 16.30
CA VAL A 281 22.24 2.50 16.90
C VAL A 281 23.47 2.25 16.04
N ALA A 282 23.33 2.24 14.70
CA ALA A 282 24.46 2.11 13.77
C ALA A 282 25.49 3.24 13.92
N ALA A 283 25.02 4.49 13.98
CA ALA A 283 25.85 5.68 14.15
C ALA A 283 26.60 5.64 15.51
N MET A 284 25.90 5.35 16.62
CA MET A 284 26.50 5.27 17.97
C MET A 284 27.48 4.11 18.10
N ALA A 285 27.24 2.97 17.45
CA ALA A 285 28.15 1.82 17.43
C ALA A 285 29.28 1.97 16.40
N ASN A 286 29.25 3.00 15.56
CA ASN A 286 30.18 3.22 14.46
C ASN A 286 30.28 2.00 13.52
N VAL A 287 29.13 1.53 13.06
CA VAL A 287 29.00 0.43 12.08
C VAL A 287 28.17 0.86 10.89
N PRO A 288 28.38 0.23 9.71
CA PRO A 288 27.51 0.47 8.57
C PRO A 288 26.03 0.15 8.92
N ILE A 289 25.09 0.98 8.45
CA ILE A 289 23.64 0.80 8.71
C ILE A 289 23.18 -0.59 8.30
N ALA A 290 23.65 -1.10 7.15
CA ALA A 290 23.32 -2.44 6.67
C ALA A 290 23.74 -3.57 7.65
N VAL A 291 24.83 -3.41 8.38
CA VAL A 291 25.29 -4.37 9.41
C VAL A 291 24.37 -4.29 10.64
N ALA A 292 24.04 -3.09 11.10
CA ALA A 292 23.11 -2.91 12.22
C ALA A 292 21.74 -3.49 11.86
N GLU A 293 21.28 -3.23 10.66
CA GLU A 293 19.99 -3.71 10.14
C GLU A 293 19.92 -5.24 10.07
N SER A 294 20.98 -5.91 9.58
CA SER A 294 21.01 -7.37 9.56
C SER A 294 20.91 -7.97 10.97
N ILE A 295 21.56 -7.34 11.94
CA ILE A 295 21.51 -7.74 13.36
C ILE A 295 20.12 -7.46 13.96
N MET A 296 19.51 -6.34 13.61
CA MET A 296 18.19 -5.96 14.11
C MET A 296 17.06 -6.88 13.62
N ILE A 297 17.27 -7.59 12.51
CA ILE A 297 16.28 -8.49 11.89
C ILE A 297 16.50 -9.95 12.33
N GLU A 298 17.67 -10.32 12.80
CA GLU A 298 17.93 -11.68 13.24
C GLU A 298 16.98 -12.09 14.39
N SER A 299 16.54 -13.36 14.40
CA SER A 299 15.59 -13.87 15.42
C SER A 299 16.18 -13.86 16.84
N ARG A 300 17.50 -13.88 16.97
CA ARG A 300 18.18 -13.95 18.27
C ARG A 300 18.43 -12.56 18.84
N ALA A 301 18.25 -12.42 20.16
CA ALA A 301 18.45 -11.15 20.87
C ALA A 301 19.98 -10.86 21.15
N GLU A 302 20.83 -11.87 21.03
CA GLU A 302 22.27 -11.74 21.36
C GLU A 302 22.97 -10.71 20.46
N GLY A 303 22.67 -10.71 19.16
CA GLY A 303 23.22 -9.74 18.21
C GLY A 303 22.90 -8.30 18.61
N VAL A 304 21.63 -8.05 18.96
CA VAL A 304 21.18 -6.72 19.42
C VAL A 304 21.87 -6.32 20.71
N MET A 305 22.03 -7.22 21.68
CA MET A 305 22.71 -6.92 22.92
C MET A 305 24.19 -6.56 22.70
N ILE A 306 24.85 -7.23 21.75
CA ILE A 306 26.24 -6.93 21.37
C ILE A 306 26.32 -5.53 20.73
N LEU A 307 25.47 -5.25 19.75
CA LEU A 307 25.41 -3.97 19.05
C LEU A 307 25.09 -2.81 20.01
N ALA A 308 24.07 -2.98 20.87
CA ALA A 308 23.67 -2.01 21.88
C ALA A 308 24.79 -1.76 22.93
N LYS A 309 25.56 -2.81 23.30
CA LYS A 309 26.70 -2.67 24.23
C LYS A 309 27.84 -1.84 23.63
N VAL A 310 28.09 -2.01 22.33
CA VAL A 310 29.06 -1.20 21.60
C VAL A 310 28.60 0.24 21.48
N ALA A 311 27.31 0.47 21.17
CA ALA A 311 26.68 1.78 21.13
C ALA A 311 26.64 2.49 22.51
N GLY A 312 26.78 1.75 23.60
CA GLY A 312 26.77 2.30 24.98
C GLY A 312 25.36 2.54 25.52
N LEU A 313 24.36 1.84 25.00
CA LEU A 313 22.96 2.03 25.40
C LEU A 313 22.67 1.47 26.80
N ALA A 314 21.71 2.07 27.50
CA ALA A 314 21.24 1.58 28.79
C ALA A 314 20.26 0.42 28.62
N TRP A 315 20.09 -0.40 29.66
CA TRP A 315 19.18 -1.57 29.60
C TRP A 315 17.72 -1.21 29.22
N PRO A 316 17.12 -0.11 29.73
CA PRO A 316 15.76 0.28 29.30
C PRO A 316 15.62 0.43 27.78
N THR A 317 16.63 1.02 27.14
CA THR A 317 16.69 1.21 25.68
C THR A 317 16.85 -0.12 24.95
N VAL A 318 17.75 -0.99 25.44
CA VAL A 318 17.93 -2.36 24.89
C VAL A 318 16.65 -3.16 24.99
N LYS A 319 15.96 -3.11 26.14
CA LYS A 319 14.65 -3.75 26.33
C LYS A 319 13.62 -3.22 25.32
N SER A 320 13.56 -1.90 25.12
CA SER A 320 12.64 -1.28 24.14
C SER A 320 12.95 -1.71 22.72
N ILE A 321 14.23 -1.82 22.34
CA ILE A 321 14.63 -2.36 21.02
C ILE A 321 14.15 -3.81 20.85
N ILE A 322 14.36 -4.68 21.87
CA ILE A 322 13.96 -6.09 21.80
C ILE A 322 12.44 -6.20 21.65
N LEU A 323 11.68 -5.40 22.40
CA LEU A 323 10.20 -5.38 22.31
C LEU A 323 9.72 -4.85 20.96
N MET A 324 10.25 -3.74 20.49
CA MET A 324 9.93 -3.18 19.15
C MET A 324 10.18 -4.21 18.06
N ARG A 325 11.34 -4.89 18.08
CA ARG A 325 11.63 -5.97 17.12
C ARG A 325 10.62 -7.11 17.20
N HIS A 326 10.27 -7.50 18.41
CA HIS A 326 9.29 -8.57 18.62
C HIS A 326 7.94 -8.19 18.02
N GLU A 327 7.47 -6.96 18.26
CA GLU A 327 6.23 -6.46 17.70
C GLU A 327 6.26 -6.38 16.17
N LEU A 328 7.35 -5.85 15.60
CA LEU A 328 7.52 -5.72 14.15
C LEU A 328 7.68 -7.06 13.41
N MET A 329 8.21 -8.09 14.08
CA MET A 329 8.47 -9.42 13.49
C MET A 329 7.44 -10.48 13.89
N ARG A 330 6.39 -10.10 14.57
CA ARG A 330 5.36 -10.99 15.11
C ARG A 330 4.40 -11.44 14.04
N ASP A 331 4.15 -12.74 13.96
CA ASP A 331 3.24 -13.34 12.98
C ASP A 331 1.78 -13.44 13.48
N GLU A 332 1.55 -13.37 14.82
CA GLU A 332 0.22 -13.36 15.43
C GLU A 332 0.14 -12.49 16.68
N PRO A 333 -1.02 -11.83 16.95
CA PRO A 333 -1.19 -10.95 18.12
C PRO A 333 -1.17 -11.66 19.47
N THR A 334 -1.19 -13.01 19.51
CA THR A 334 -1.27 -13.84 20.72
C THR A 334 0.02 -14.58 21.10
N SER A 335 1.13 -14.43 20.37
CA SER A 335 2.37 -15.10 20.72
C SER A 335 2.97 -14.54 22.01
N ALA A 336 3.52 -15.41 22.87
CA ALA A 336 4.13 -15.08 24.15
C ALA A 336 5.22 -14.00 24.01
N PRO A 337 5.45 -13.17 25.05
CA PRO A 337 6.54 -12.19 25.05
C PRO A 337 7.88 -12.88 24.79
N PRO A 338 8.88 -12.15 24.22
CA PRO A 338 10.18 -12.72 23.91
C PRO A 338 10.74 -13.41 25.15
N ALA A 339 11.23 -14.62 24.96
CA ALA A 339 11.74 -15.47 26.02
C ALA A 339 12.69 -14.68 26.94
N ASP A 340 12.33 -14.66 28.19
CA ASP A 340 13.18 -14.31 29.31
C ASP A 340 13.97 -12.99 29.19
N LEU A 341 13.26 -11.85 29.24
CA LEU A 341 13.87 -10.53 29.34
C LEU A 341 14.81 -10.38 30.54
N GLU A 342 14.62 -11.15 31.62
CA GLU A 342 15.51 -11.14 32.79
C GLU A 342 16.80 -11.88 32.47
N ALA A 343 16.77 -12.99 31.73
CA ALA A 343 18.00 -13.64 31.26
C ALA A 343 18.77 -12.76 30.27
N CYS A 344 18.09 -12.08 29.37
CA CYS A 344 18.68 -11.08 28.47
C CYS A 344 19.34 -9.95 29.26
N LYS A 345 18.72 -9.44 30.32
CA LYS A 345 19.23 -8.38 31.17
C LYS A 345 20.52 -8.85 31.89
N ALA A 346 20.48 -10.03 32.50
CA ALA A 346 21.65 -10.61 33.17
C ALA A 346 22.83 -10.79 32.20
N THR A 347 22.54 -11.28 31.00
CA THR A 347 23.55 -11.44 29.94
C THR A 347 24.11 -10.08 29.49
N TYR A 348 23.26 -9.08 29.27
CA TYR A 348 23.65 -7.74 28.88
C TYR A 348 24.55 -7.07 29.95
N GLN A 349 24.21 -7.21 31.22
CA GLN A 349 25.01 -6.67 32.32
C GLN A 349 26.41 -7.30 32.42
N ARG A 350 26.51 -8.60 32.17
CA ARG A 350 27.79 -9.33 32.19
C ARG A 350 28.64 -9.06 30.96
N LEU A 351 28.04 -8.67 29.83
CA LEU A 351 28.73 -8.43 28.58
C LEU A 351 29.70 -7.23 28.73
N ARG A 352 30.98 -7.44 28.47
CA ARG A 352 31.99 -6.37 28.46
C ARG A 352 32.01 -5.70 27.08
N ARG A 353 32.17 -4.37 27.05
CA ARG A 353 32.21 -3.59 25.80
C ARG A 353 33.32 -4.06 24.86
N ALA A 354 34.52 -4.36 25.40
CA ALA A 354 35.66 -4.87 24.63
C ALA A 354 35.33 -6.20 23.92
N THR A 355 34.66 -7.13 24.63
CA THR A 355 34.22 -8.42 24.04
C THR A 355 33.20 -8.20 22.96
N ALA A 356 32.24 -7.32 23.20
CA ALA A 356 31.20 -6.95 22.20
C ALA A 356 31.83 -6.36 20.93
N GLN A 357 32.80 -5.46 21.07
CA GLN A 357 33.53 -4.89 19.93
C GLN A 357 34.30 -5.94 19.13
N GLN A 358 34.95 -6.91 19.83
CA GLN A 358 35.67 -7.97 19.14
C GLN A 358 34.74 -8.88 18.33
N VAL A 359 33.60 -9.26 18.89
CA VAL A 359 32.59 -10.07 18.18
C VAL A 359 32.02 -9.31 16.97
N LEU A 360 31.76 -8.01 17.12
CA LEU A 360 31.24 -7.19 16.03
C LEU A 360 32.24 -7.02 14.87
N ARG A 361 33.55 -6.95 15.19
CA ARG A 361 34.61 -6.95 14.16
C ARG A 361 34.65 -8.26 13.38
N PHE A 362 34.45 -9.41 14.05
CA PHE A 362 34.36 -10.72 13.39
C PHE A 362 33.18 -10.80 12.44
N HIS A 363 32.03 -10.28 12.83
CA HIS A 363 30.86 -10.17 11.93
C HIS A 363 31.15 -9.31 10.70
N ARG A 364 31.85 -8.19 10.84
CA ARG A 364 32.23 -7.34 9.69
C ARG A 364 33.15 -8.04 8.69
N VAL A 365 34.04 -8.89 9.12
CA VAL A 365 34.97 -9.65 8.26
C VAL A 365 34.22 -10.75 7.50
N GLN A 366 33.22 -11.40 8.10
CA GLN A 366 32.42 -12.44 7.45
C GLN A 366 31.45 -11.88 6.43
N ASP A 367 30.97 -10.64 6.58
CA ASP A 367 30.04 -9.98 5.67
C ASP A 367 30.72 -9.24 4.50
N GLY A 368 32.06 -9.33 4.34
CA GLY A 368 32.79 -8.84 3.19
C GLY A 368 32.90 -7.31 3.06
N ALA A 369 32.68 -6.55 4.13
CA ALA A 369 32.90 -5.11 4.13
C ALA A 369 34.42 -4.82 4.23
N VAL A 370 35.04 -4.51 3.09
CA VAL A 370 36.41 -4.02 2.97
C VAL A 370 36.57 -2.74 3.80
N PRO A 371 37.63 -2.58 4.62
CA PRO A 371 37.84 -1.35 5.35
C PRO A 371 38.13 -0.21 4.38
N VAL A 372 37.34 0.85 4.43
CA VAL A 372 37.71 2.16 3.88
C VAL A 372 38.88 2.63 4.77
N GLN A 373 40.07 2.64 4.18
CA GLN A 373 41.23 3.26 4.78
C GLN A 373 41.02 4.77 4.93
N ALA A 374 41.45 5.32 6.00
CA ALA A 374 41.36 6.67 6.49
C ALA A 374 41.77 7.76 5.48
#